data_a9685c8c93c4b97061b49b58f66bed2a
#
_entry.id   a9685c8c93c4b97061b49b58f66bed2a
#
_cell.length_a   1.000
_cell.length_b   1.000
_cell.length_c   1.000
_cell.angle_alpha   90.00
_cell.angle_beta   90.00
_cell.angle_gamma   90.00
#
_symmetry.space_group_name_H-M   'P 1'
#
loop_
_entity.id
_entity.type
_entity.pdbx_description
1 polymer ?
#
loop_
_entity_poly.entity_id
_entity_poly.type
_entity_poly.pdbx_seq_one_letter_code
_entity_poly.pdbx_strand_id
1 'polypeptide(L)'
;FAEGSRQSAVPRLFITGDFNGDGKMELVAVSGNKLPKGETRTWSRTTMFNLELRTKIYDQTPFLFDYFKDALFAVDYNGDGRTDICLINGIGTYIYSYQGGAFVQIAYTSGIKSTDISGASKRELLVEDINGDGLTDFLLGPKKNDYWIEMKKRPCGECSGCRGEIIDDPIIKDPFLPNNGGKVDSDKAFEFTTPCIRPISYPVTHYNSTYKTWTALLATGSGFVSSTFEFLSNSDTNYQFLFHDLNGDKLPDLAVKSGTQISVHLNQNGKLNTVAESAKVTVDSDSHFITGTIGDGYSCRTSQLLSIKDATVTPISFTRNDARGRMLTGMINSYGVIEKFDYENLTNGNMYWTTSDYSVGFPYNKLYIDVNMVSNAYSIYNGKYISSVSYYYNDAVAHRQGLGFCGFRKIRIYDNNRGIQTEQTFDPMKFGFITQVVTPTAESSYNFHMVTLSNKVVRMISSSKVEKDKLKNVTVNSSCVYDVYSNVTKETSVYSDGLTITTDNSYQNIDNGTTYRIGLLYDQVTTKTKDGLTWVGRNYIPVFDNNQLPIVTVNYVNGKSASQVNRSYKDGLVTQEFLKEYGATTSLKTLYEYDSYGRVIK
;
A
#
# COMPACT_ATOMS: atom_id res chain seq x y z
N PHE A 1 24.33 -6.12 20.95
CA PHE A 1 25.57 -6.14 20.18
C PHE A 1 26.68 -6.52 21.15
N ALA A 2 27.27 -7.73 21.02
CA ALA A 2 28.37 -8.16 21.87
C ALA A 2 29.62 -7.34 21.51
N GLU A 3 30.18 -6.61 22.47
CA GLU A 3 31.53 -6.07 22.41
C GLU A 3 32.51 -7.24 22.37
N GLY A 4 33.11 -7.45 21.24
CA GLY A 4 34.13 -8.47 21.07
C GLY A 4 35.01 -8.17 19.87
N SER A 5 36.23 -7.70 20.16
CA SER A 5 37.38 -7.50 19.29
C SER A 5 37.24 -6.44 18.18
N ARG A 6 38.13 -5.47 18.16
CA ARG A 6 38.39 -4.51 17.09
C ARG A 6 38.90 -5.24 15.83
N GLN A 7 38.04 -6.00 15.17
CA GLN A 7 38.26 -6.32 13.77
C GLN A 7 37.86 -5.08 12.95
N SER A 8 38.69 -4.74 11.97
CA SER A 8 38.51 -3.65 11.01
C SER A 8 37.06 -3.55 10.59
N ALA A 9 36.45 -2.35 10.71
CA ALA A 9 35.04 -2.13 10.40
C ALA A 9 34.72 -2.64 9.00
N VAL A 10 34.06 -3.78 8.92
CA VAL A 10 33.56 -4.33 7.64
C VAL A 10 32.38 -3.43 7.22
N PRO A 11 32.42 -2.84 6.03
CA PRO A 11 31.31 -2.02 5.55
C PRO A 11 30.04 -2.86 5.51
N ARG A 12 28.95 -2.30 6.00
CA ARG A 12 27.64 -2.96 6.03
C ARG A 12 26.60 -2.05 5.40
N LEU A 13 25.75 -2.63 4.58
CA LEU A 13 24.53 -2.03 4.12
C LEU A 13 23.36 -2.62 4.90
N PHE A 14 22.41 -1.77 5.26
CA PHE A 14 21.21 -2.17 5.97
C PHE A 14 19.98 -1.86 5.12
N ILE A 15 19.11 -2.84 4.98
CA ILE A 15 17.78 -2.67 4.38
C ILE A 15 16.73 -3.23 5.33
N THR A 16 15.55 -2.64 5.33
CA THR A 16 14.43 -3.05 6.18
C THR A 16 13.23 -3.42 5.32
N GLY A 17 12.47 -4.39 5.78
CA GLY A 17 11.25 -4.85 5.11
C GLY A 17 10.67 -6.05 5.83
N ASP A 18 9.48 -6.45 5.43
CA ASP A 18 8.85 -7.70 5.85
C ASP A 18 9.28 -8.82 4.88
N PHE A 19 10.47 -9.37 5.10
CA PHE A 19 11.03 -10.39 4.19
C PHE A 19 10.40 -11.77 4.39
N ASN A 20 9.93 -12.08 5.58
CA ASN A 20 9.37 -13.39 5.91
C ASN A 20 7.84 -13.45 5.75
N GLY A 21 7.16 -12.33 5.54
CA GLY A 21 5.72 -12.23 5.33
C GLY A 21 4.90 -12.40 6.61
N ASP A 22 5.46 -12.08 7.78
CA ASP A 22 4.73 -12.20 9.06
C ASP A 22 4.03 -10.87 9.48
N GLY A 23 4.09 -9.85 8.63
CA GLY A 23 3.52 -8.53 8.88
C GLY A 23 4.39 -7.63 9.75
N LYS A 24 5.65 -8.03 10.03
CA LYS A 24 6.61 -7.27 10.83
C LYS A 24 7.87 -7.01 10.03
N MET A 25 8.54 -5.90 10.33
CA MET A 25 9.79 -5.58 9.64
C MET A 25 10.97 -6.32 10.23
N GLU A 26 11.78 -6.91 9.36
CA GLU A 26 13.11 -7.36 9.65
C GLU A 26 14.15 -6.33 9.25
N LEU A 27 15.34 -6.47 9.82
CA LEU A 27 16.56 -5.79 9.41
C LEU A 27 17.48 -6.77 8.73
N VAL A 28 17.76 -6.55 7.45
CA VAL A 28 18.78 -7.30 6.70
C VAL A 28 20.07 -6.48 6.66
N ALA A 29 21.13 -7.05 7.20
CA ALA A 29 22.47 -6.49 7.17
C ALA A 29 23.32 -7.30 6.16
N VAL A 30 23.76 -6.65 5.09
CA VAL A 30 24.69 -7.24 4.12
C VAL A 30 26.07 -6.67 4.36
N SER A 31 27.02 -7.52 4.65
CA SER A 31 28.43 -7.17 4.83
C SER A 31 29.25 -7.68 3.64
N GLY A 32 30.08 -6.82 3.08
CA GLY A 32 31.05 -7.20 2.05
C GLY A 32 32.47 -6.86 2.51
N ASN A 33 33.45 -7.59 2.02
CA ASN A 33 34.85 -7.31 2.33
C ASN A 33 35.40 -6.17 1.48
N LYS A 34 36.10 -5.25 2.15
CA LYS A 34 37.06 -4.38 1.50
C LYS A 34 38.31 -5.26 1.26
N LEU A 35 38.51 -5.73 0.03
CA LEU A 35 39.70 -6.48 -0.28
C LEU A 35 40.95 -5.59 -0.17
N PRO A 36 42.01 -6.07 0.46
CA PRO A 36 43.35 -5.50 0.29
C PRO A 36 43.71 -5.46 -1.21
N LYS A 37 44.42 -4.43 -1.62
CA LYS A 37 44.88 -4.24 -3.00
C LYS A 37 45.58 -5.51 -3.50
N GLY A 38 44.94 -6.30 -4.39
CA GLY A 38 45.51 -7.50 -4.98
C GLY A 38 44.78 -8.82 -4.74
N GLU A 39 43.75 -8.87 -3.92
CA GLU A 39 42.95 -10.10 -3.73
C GLU A 39 41.66 -10.07 -4.57
N THR A 40 41.29 -11.22 -5.16
CA THR A 40 40.14 -11.39 -6.08
C THR A 40 38.94 -12.08 -5.43
N ARG A 41 38.99 -12.40 -4.13
CA ARG A 41 37.88 -13.06 -3.45
C ARG A 41 36.95 -12.06 -2.80
N THR A 42 35.78 -11.87 -3.39
CA THR A 42 34.64 -11.18 -2.75
C THR A 42 34.03 -12.10 -1.71
N TRP A 43 33.92 -11.61 -0.49
CA TRP A 43 33.23 -12.31 0.58
C TRP A 43 32.05 -11.43 1.04
N SER A 44 30.87 -12.00 1.07
CA SER A 44 29.69 -11.30 1.58
C SER A 44 28.93 -12.17 2.57
N ARG A 45 28.27 -11.57 3.51
CA ARG A 45 27.41 -12.25 4.47
C ARG A 45 26.12 -11.47 4.63
N THR A 46 25.01 -12.15 4.48
CA THR A 46 23.67 -11.59 4.68
C THR A 46 23.12 -12.13 6.00
N THR A 47 22.80 -11.22 6.90
CA THR A 47 22.24 -11.54 8.22
C THR A 47 20.90 -10.86 8.35
N MET A 48 19.84 -11.61 8.68
CA MET A 48 18.52 -11.06 8.92
C MET A 48 18.15 -11.16 10.40
N PHE A 49 17.63 -10.08 10.95
CA PHE A 49 17.22 -9.96 12.36
C PHE A 49 15.73 -9.67 12.45
N ASN A 50 15.04 -10.40 13.30
CA ASN A 50 13.72 -10.00 13.75
C ASN A 50 13.89 -8.84 14.75
N LEU A 51 13.31 -7.69 14.44
CA LEU A 51 13.49 -6.46 15.22
C LEU A 51 12.71 -6.49 16.55
N GLU A 52 11.57 -7.16 16.59
CA GLU A 52 10.77 -7.28 17.79
C GLU A 52 11.44 -8.20 18.82
N LEU A 53 11.82 -9.41 18.39
CA LEU A 53 12.46 -10.41 19.24
C LEU A 53 13.95 -10.12 19.48
N ARG A 54 14.54 -9.22 18.70
CA ARG A 54 15.99 -8.89 18.70
C ARG A 54 16.85 -10.13 18.47
N THR A 55 16.35 -11.08 17.68
CA THR A 55 17.02 -12.33 17.38
C THR A 55 17.46 -12.40 15.94
N LYS A 56 18.54 -13.10 15.71
CA LYS A 56 19.02 -13.41 14.36
C LYS A 56 18.23 -14.63 13.83
N ILE A 57 17.60 -14.46 12.65
CA ILE A 57 16.76 -15.51 12.03
C ILE A 57 17.37 -16.08 10.75
N TYR A 58 18.37 -15.39 10.16
CA TYR A 58 19.10 -15.86 8.99
C TYR A 58 20.55 -15.36 9.03
N ASP A 59 21.50 -16.18 8.54
CA ASP A 59 22.93 -15.82 8.53
C ASP A 59 23.72 -16.68 7.54
N GLN A 60 23.63 -16.34 6.25
CA GLN A 60 24.28 -17.08 5.16
C GLN A 60 24.78 -16.14 4.05
N THR A 61 25.31 -16.68 2.98
CA THR A 61 25.78 -15.94 1.80
C THR A 61 24.95 -16.35 0.57
N PRO A 62 23.75 -15.78 0.38
CA PRO A 62 22.88 -16.10 -0.75
C PRO A 62 23.41 -15.51 -2.07
N PHE A 63 24.19 -14.43 -2.00
CA PHE A 63 24.81 -13.75 -3.13
C PHE A 63 26.15 -13.12 -2.72
N LEU A 64 26.96 -12.76 -3.73
CA LEU A 64 28.16 -11.96 -3.53
C LEU A 64 27.81 -10.47 -3.66
N PHE A 65 28.38 -9.65 -2.78
CA PHE A 65 28.13 -8.22 -2.73
C PHE A 65 29.42 -7.42 -2.59
N ASP A 66 29.68 -6.51 -3.52
CA ASP A 66 30.76 -5.53 -3.45
C ASP A 66 30.21 -4.19 -2.98
N TYR A 67 30.47 -3.84 -1.73
CA TYR A 67 29.97 -2.62 -1.10
C TYR A 67 30.24 -1.33 -1.90
N PHE A 68 31.31 -1.29 -2.67
CA PHE A 68 31.72 -0.09 -3.41
C PHE A 68 31.17 -0.01 -4.82
N LYS A 69 30.67 -1.10 -5.35
CA LYS A 69 30.23 -1.20 -6.75
C LYS A 69 28.79 -1.58 -6.91
N ASP A 70 28.25 -2.38 -6.00
CA ASP A 70 26.92 -2.94 -6.11
C ASP A 70 25.91 -2.11 -5.34
N ALA A 71 24.66 -2.19 -5.73
CA ALA A 71 23.55 -1.54 -5.05
C ALA A 71 22.51 -2.57 -4.58
N LEU A 72 21.87 -2.28 -3.45
CA LEU A 72 20.81 -3.10 -2.87
C LEU A 72 19.59 -2.23 -2.59
N PHE A 73 18.43 -2.77 -2.93
CA PHE A 73 17.12 -2.15 -2.65
C PHE A 73 16.19 -3.19 -2.04
N ALA A 74 15.27 -2.70 -1.19
CA ALA A 74 14.12 -3.45 -0.73
C ALA A 74 12.96 -3.20 -1.70
N VAL A 75 12.37 -4.25 -2.25
CA VAL A 75 11.30 -4.19 -3.26
C VAL A 75 10.25 -5.26 -2.97
N ASP A 76 9.05 -5.09 -3.44
CA ASP A 76 8.09 -6.19 -3.59
C ASP A 76 7.98 -6.51 -5.08
N TYR A 77 8.85 -7.41 -5.54
CA TYR A 77 9.00 -7.67 -6.98
C TYR A 77 7.81 -8.41 -7.59
N ASN A 78 7.24 -9.33 -6.85
CA ASN A 78 6.20 -10.24 -7.35
C ASN A 78 4.79 -9.87 -6.85
N GLY A 79 4.64 -8.79 -6.07
CA GLY A 79 3.35 -8.32 -5.55
C GLY A 79 2.74 -9.23 -4.48
N ASP A 80 3.57 -10.06 -3.80
CA ASP A 80 3.07 -11.01 -2.80
C ASP A 80 2.95 -10.40 -1.38
N GLY A 81 3.27 -9.10 -1.24
CA GLY A 81 3.23 -8.37 0.01
C GLY A 81 4.45 -8.59 0.90
N ARG A 82 5.43 -9.39 0.47
CA ARG A 82 6.72 -9.58 1.16
C ARG A 82 7.79 -8.74 0.51
N THR A 83 8.74 -8.33 1.31
CA THR A 83 9.89 -7.60 0.79
C THR A 83 10.91 -8.56 0.20
N ASP A 84 11.32 -8.30 -1.02
CA ASP A 84 12.42 -8.99 -1.72
C ASP A 84 13.70 -8.14 -1.68
N ILE A 85 14.84 -8.77 -1.93
CA ILE A 85 16.13 -8.08 -2.10
C ILE A 85 16.42 -7.92 -3.58
N CYS A 86 16.54 -6.69 -4.06
CA CYS A 86 17.06 -6.36 -5.37
C CYS A 86 18.56 -6.06 -5.27
N LEU A 87 19.39 -6.88 -5.89
CA LEU A 87 20.84 -6.69 -6.04
C LEU A 87 21.17 -6.25 -7.45
N ILE A 88 21.79 -5.09 -7.60
CA ILE A 88 22.35 -4.60 -8.88
C ILE A 88 23.86 -4.65 -8.80
N ASN A 89 24.48 -5.50 -9.63
CA ASN A 89 25.93 -5.66 -9.70
C ASN A 89 26.48 -5.40 -11.12
N GLY A 90 27.75 -5.62 -11.35
CA GLY A 90 28.40 -5.40 -12.66
C GLY A 90 27.89 -6.32 -13.79
N ILE A 91 27.13 -7.37 -13.49
CA ILE A 91 26.59 -8.32 -14.45
C ILE A 91 25.14 -7.98 -14.80
N GLY A 92 24.33 -7.59 -13.81
CA GLY A 92 22.92 -7.28 -13.98
C GLY A 92 22.20 -7.09 -12.66
N THR A 93 20.88 -7.18 -12.71
CA THR A 93 19.94 -7.03 -11.59
C THR A 93 19.38 -8.40 -11.22
N TYR A 94 19.46 -8.74 -9.96
CA TYR A 94 19.00 -10.01 -9.39
C TYR A 94 17.96 -9.73 -8.31
N ILE A 95 16.91 -10.53 -8.27
CA ILE A 95 15.88 -10.44 -7.22
C ILE A 95 15.93 -11.72 -6.38
N TYR A 96 15.99 -11.55 -5.06
CA TYR A 96 16.00 -12.65 -4.10
C TYR A 96 14.82 -12.51 -3.15
N SER A 97 14.00 -13.56 -3.06
CA SER A 97 12.88 -13.65 -2.12
C SER A 97 13.22 -14.61 -0.97
N TYR A 98 12.73 -14.32 0.23
CA TYR A 98 12.92 -15.19 1.39
C TYR A 98 11.89 -16.30 1.40
N GLN A 99 12.32 -17.53 1.07
CA GLN A 99 11.45 -18.70 0.94
C GLN A 99 12.05 -19.90 1.66
N GLY A 100 11.23 -20.60 2.44
CA GLY A 100 11.68 -21.83 3.12
C GLY A 100 12.88 -21.64 4.08
N GLY A 101 13.08 -20.44 4.63
CA GLY A 101 14.19 -20.13 5.54
C GLY A 101 15.48 -19.68 4.84
N ALA A 102 15.44 -19.41 3.52
CA ALA A 102 16.58 -18.95 2.75
C ALA A 102 16.19 -17.87 1.71
N PHE A 103 17.14 -17.00 1.34
CA PHE A 103 16.99 -16.13 0.18
C PHE A 103 17.27 -16.92 -1.10
N VAL A 104 16.24 -17.00 -1.96
CA VAL A 104 16.27 -17.72 -3.24
C VAL A 104 16.16 -16.70 -4.37
N GLN A 105 16.99 -16.81 -5.40
CA GLN A 105 16.87 -15.97 -6.59
C GLN A 105 15.58 -16.33 -7.35
N ILE A 106 14.71 -15.33 -7.56
CA ILE A 106 13.43 -15.48 -8.27
C ILE A 106 13.42 -14.82 -9.65
N ALA A 107 14.28 -13.81 -9.87
CA ALA A 107 14.38 -13.13 -11.17
C ALA A 107 15.79 -12.64 -11.45
N TYR A 108 16.07 -12.40 -12.74
CA TYR A 108 17.31 -11.82 -13.23
C TYR A 108 17.08 -11.04 -14.53
N THR A 109 17.79 -9.93 -14.69
CA THR A 109 17.91 -9.21 -15.97
C THR A 109 19.31 -8.60 -16.13
N SER A 110 19.82 -8.57 -17.35
CA SER A 110 21.05 -7.84 -17.69
C SER A 110 20.80 -6.37 -18.09
N GLY A 111 19.54 -5.92 -18.02
CA GLY A 111 19.10 -4.60 -18.51
C GLY A 111 19.63 -3.43 -17.69
N ILE A 112 19.91 -3.63 -16.39
CA ILE A 112 20.51 -2.62 -15.50
C ILE A 112 21.70 -3.24 -14.78
N LYS A 113 22.83 -2.52 -14.80
CA LYS A 113 24.09 -2.91 -14.14
C LYS A 113 24.54 -1.82 -13.18
N SER A 114 25.37 -2.17 -12.22
CA SER A 114 25.92 -1.19 -11.26
C SER A 114 26.73 -0.07 -11.94
N THR A 115 27.31 -0.33 -13.09
CA THR A 115 27.99 0.71 -13.91
C THR A 115 27.03 1.75 -14.51
N ASP A 116 25.73 1.43 -14.63
CA ASP A 116 24.73 2.39 -15.13
C ASP A 116 24.34 3.40 -14.05
N ILE A 117 24.45 3.01 -12.77
CA ILE A 117 23.99 3.82 -11.63
C ILE A 117 25.12 4.36 -10.76
N SER A 118 26.38 4.16 -11.17
CA SER A 118 27.57 4.62 -10.46
C SER A 118 28.58 5.25 -11.42
N GLY A 119 29.54 6.01 -10.87
CA GLY A 119 30.62 6.65 -11.61
C GLY A 119 30.22 7.95 -12.34
N ALA A 120 31.06 8.40 -13.27
CA ALA A 120 30.90 9.69 -13.96
C ALA A 120 29.70 9.72 -14.93
N SER A 121 29.32 8.57 -15.49
CA SER A 121 28.18 8.42 -16.41
C SER A 121 26.92 7.91 -15.70
N LYS A 122 26.84 8.11 -14.41
CA LYS A 122 25.71 7.63 -13.58
C LYS A 122 24.36 8.13 -14.14
N ARG A 123 23.45 7.19 -14.25
CA ARG A 123 22.05 7.42 -14.63
C ARG A 123 21.18 7.47 -13.38
N GLU A 124 20.09 8.21 -13.43
CA GLU A 124 19.09 8.15 -12.38
C GLU A 124 18.33 6.82 -12.46
N LEU A 125 18.07 6.22 -11.30
CA LEU A 125 17.27 5.00 -11.19
C LEU A 125 16.10 5.27 -10.25
N LEU A 126 14.88 5.04 -10.74
CA LEU A 126 13.68 4.95 -9.96
C LEU A 126 13.32 3.47 -9.79
N VAL A 127 12.92 3.09 -8.59
CA VAL A 127 12.48 1.74 -8.22
C VAL A 127 11.12 1.89 -7.56
N GLU A 128 10.05 1.74 -8.33
CA GLU A 128 8.65 1.90 -7.90
C GLU A 128 7.70 1.17 -8.85
N ASP A 129 6.45 1.02 -8.45
CA ASP A 129 5.37 0.56 -9.33
C ASP A 129 4.98 1.68 -10.31
N ILE A 130 5.56 1.65 -11.53
CA ILE A 130 5.39 2.73 -12.52
C ILE A 130 4.04 2.61 -13.25
N ASN A 131 3.53 1.40 -13.43
CA ASN A 131 2.32 1.15 -14.23
C ASN A 131 1.06 0.90 -13.38
N GLY A 132 1.20 0.81 -12.04
CA GLY A 132 0.09 0.63 -11.10
C GLY A 132 -0.44 -0.80 -11.05
N ASP A 133 0.38 -1.81 -11.38
CA ASP A 133 0.00 -3.23 -11.36
C ASP A 133 0.34 -3.92 -10.01
N GLY A 134 0.96 -3.20 -9.09
CA GLY A 134 1.36 -3.70 -7.77
C GLY A 134 2.72 -4.39 -7.76
N LEU A 135 3.44 -4.44 -8.88
CA LEU A 135 4.79 -5.01 -8.98
C LEU A 135 5.84 -3.89 -8.98
N THR A 136 7.01 -4.16 -8.47
CA THR A 136 8.08 -3.15 -8.48
C THR A 136 8.81 -3.11 -9.82
N ASP A 137 8.74 -1.96 -10.47
CA ASP A 137 9.38 -1.65 -11.74
C ASP A 137 10.68 -0.87 -11.56
N PHE A 138 11.44 -0.76 -12.65
CA PHE A 138 12.67 0.03 -12.70
C PHE A 138 12.64 0.99 -13.88
N LEU A 139 12.87 2.27 -13.62
CA LEU A 139 13.02 3.29 -14.64
C LEU A 139 14.42 3.88 -14.57
N LEU A 140 15.20 3.67 -15.64
CA LEU A 140 16.57 4.13 -15.76
C LEU A 140 16.61 5.35 -16.67
N GLY A 141 17.03 6.48 -16.12
CA GLY A 141 17.16 7.75 -16.83
C GLY A 141 18.26 7.76 -17.89
N PRO A 142 18.40 8.84 -18.66
CA PRO A 142 19.44 8.97 -19.67
C PRO A 142 20.83 9.06 -19.03
N LYS A 143 21.87 8.72 -19.81
CA LYS A 143 23.25 8.88 -19.36
C LYS A 143 23.58 10.36 -19.18
N LYS A 144 24.14 10.71 -18.04
CA LYS A 144 24.73 12.02 -17.80
C LYS A 144 26.13 12.05 -18.44
N ASN A 145 26.49 13.18 -19.05
CA ASN A 145 27.81 13.39 -19.69
C ASN A 145 28.08 12.53 -20.95
N ASP A 146 27.07 12.08 -21.65
CA ASP A 146 27.25 11.42 -22.94
C ASP A 146 27.34 12.48 -24.07
N TYR A 147 28.45 13.20 -24.10
CA TYR A 147 28.73 14.20 -25.09
C TYR A 147 30.15 14.04 -25.68
N TRP A 148 30.36 14.54 -26.88
CA TRP A 148 31.67 14.67 -27.49
C TRP A 148 31.89 16.07 -27.97
N ILE A 149 33.15 16.52 -27.99
CA ILE A 149 33.53 17.88 -28.39
C ILE A 149 34.16 17.82 -29.76
N GLU A 150 33.57 18.54 -30.70
CA GLU A 150 34.13 18.77 -32.02
C GLU A 150 34.83 20.13 -32.04
N MET A 151 36.09 20.14 -32.44
CA MET A 151 36.82 21.40 -32.70
C MET A 151 36.52 21.90 -34.11
N LYS A 152 35.61 22.82 -34.24
CA LYS A 152 35.30 23.46 -35.52
C LYS A 152 36.26 24.58 -35.83
N LYS A 153 36.74 24.64 -37.07
CA LYS A 153 37.57 25.75 -37.58
C LYS A 153 36.66 26.80 -38.16
N ARG A 154 36.79 28.05 -37.72
CA ARG A 154 36.17 29.18 -38.42
C ARG A 154 36.88 29.36 -39.76
N PRO A 155 36.19 29.39 -40.91
CA PRO A 155 36.80 29.80 -42.16
C PRO A 155 37.24 31.26 -42.00
N CYS A 156 38.47 31.57 -42.41
CA CYS A 156 38.96 32.93 -42.49
C CYS A 156 38.17 33.62 -43.61
N GLY A 157 37.11 34.36 -43.24
CA GLY A 157 36.52 35.34 -44.17
C GLY A 157 37.47 36.53 -44.35
N GLU A 158 37.51 37.11 -45.54
CA GLU A 158 38.31 38.24 -45.87
C GLU A 158 38.20 39.33 -44.80
N CYS A 159 39.27 39.58 -44.04
CA CYS A 159 39.31 40.58 -43.00
C CYS A 159 39.70 41.94 -43.60
N SER A 160 38.75 42.79 -43.93
CA SER A 160 38.97 44.22 -43.99
C SER A 160 38.52 44.77 -42.62
N GLY A 161 39.52 45.06 -41.74
CA GLY A 161 39.34 45.92 -40.58
C GLY A 161 38.86 45.19 -39.28
N CYS A 162 39.60 44.26 -38.76
CA CYS A 162 39.38 43.79 -37.40
C CYS A 162 40.06 44.68 -36.36
N ARG A 163 39.31 45.61 -35.77
CA ARG A 163 39.60 46.08 -34.41
C ARG A 163 39.12 45.01 -33.46
N GLY A 164 40.06 44.42 -32.70
CA GLY A 164 39.73 43.39 -31.71
C GLY A 164 38.99 44.02 -30.52
N GLU A 165 37.71 43.76 -30.41
CA GLU A 165 37.06 43.78 -29.11
C GLU A 165 37.29 42.41 -28.49
N ILE A 166 37.93 42.40 -27.33
CA ILE A 166 38.01 41.23 -26.46
C ILE A 166 36.59 41.06 -25.88
N ILE A 167 35.84 40.12 -26.42
CA ILE A 167 34.64 39.63 -25.74
C ILE A 167 35.15 38.66 -24.69
N ASP A 168 35.02 39.03 -23.42
CA ASP A 168 35.21 38.13 -22.30
C ASP A 168 34.19 36.97 -22.40
N ASP A 169 34.63 35.87 -23.02
CA ASP A 169 33.88 34.62 -22.93
C ASP A 169 34.01 34.09 -21.50
N PRO A 170 32.93 33.67 -20.87
CA PRO A 170 33.00 33.11 -19.53
C PRO A 170 33.88 31.87 -19.55
N ILE A 171 34.93 31.92 -18.75
CA ILE A 171 35.88 30.81 -18.55
C ILE A 171 35.10 29.58 -18.11
N ILE A 172 34.94 28.60 -18.98
CA ILE A 172 34.47 27.27 -18.61
C ILE A 172 35.54 26.66 -17.71
N LYS A 173 35.29 26.64 -16.40
CA LYS A 173 36.12 25.90 -15.45
C LYS A 173 35.91 24.41 -15.68
N ASP A 174 36.88 23.78 -16.34
CA ASP A 174 36.97 22.32 -16.36
C ASP A 174 37.32 21.85 -14.95
N PRO A 175 36.47 21.06 -14.29
CA PRO A 175 36.71 20.61 -12.92
C PRO A 175 37.82 19.58 -12.80
N PHE A 176 38.44 19.15 -13.90
CA PHE A 176 39.44 18.07 -13.91
C PHE A 176 40.88 18.49 -14.27
N LEU A 177 41.14 19.79 -14.49
CA LEU A 177 42.52 20.28 -14.67
C LEU A 177 43.12 20.74 -13.35
N PRO A 178 44.34 20.28 -13.00
CA PRO A 178 45.01 20.73 -11.77
C PRO A 178 45.35 22.21 -11.85
N ASN A 179 44.98 22.95 -10.80
CA ASN A 179 45.23 24.38 -10.62
C ASN A 179 46.77 24.64 -10.56
N ASN A 180 47.37 24.90 -11.69
CA ASN A 180 48.70 25.50 -11.70
C ASN A 180 48.54 27.02 -11.69
N GLY A 181 48.70 27.62 -10.51
CA GLY A 181 48.67 29.04 -10.29
C GLY A 181 49.83 29.76 -10.96
N GLY A 182 49.63 30.17 -12.20
CA GLY A 182 50.48 31.13 -12.89
C GLY A 182 49.79 32.49 -12.94
N LYS A 183 50.30 33.47 -12.20
CA LYS A 183 49.93 34.87 -12.37
C LYS A 183 50.30 35.32 -13.77
N VAL A 184 49.31 35.75 -14.55
CA VAL A 184 49.55 36.45 -15.83
C VAL A 184 49.68 37.91 -15.51
N ASP A 185 50.84 38.46 -15.77
CA ASP A 185 51.15 39.90 -15.66
C ASP A 185 50.35 40.68 -16.72
N SER A 186 49.55 41.63 -16.29
CA SER A 186 48.56 42.37 -17.11
C SER A 186 49.12 43.55 -17.91
N ASP A 187 50.44 43.73 -18.00
CA ASP A 187 51.04 44.96 -18.55
C ASP A 187 51.94 44.78 -19.76
N LYS A 188 51.59 43.87 -20.69
CA LYS A 188 52.20 43.86 -22.01
C LYS A 188 51.16 43.83 -23.11
N ALA A 189 50.85 45.01 -23.62
CA ALA A 189 50.18 45.16 -24.92
C ALA A 189 51.09 44.60 -26.02
N PHE A 190 50.68 43.44 -26.60
CA PHE A 190 51.32 42.97 -27.86
C PHE A 190 50.60 43.56 -29.06
N GLU A 191 51.27 44.48 -29.77
CA GLU A 191 50.88 44.81 -31.11
C GLU A 191 51.13 43.65 -32.07
N PHE A 192 50.07 43.03 -32.56
CA PHE A 192 50.15 42.03 -33.63
C PHE A 192 49.90 42.71 -34.97
N THR A 193 50.97 42.95 -35.69
CA THR A 193 50.98 43.38 -37.11
C THR A 193 51.26 42.21 -38.07
N THR A 194 50.59 41.07 -37.88
CA THR A 194 50.68 39.93 -38.82
C THR A 194 49.31 39.48 -39.24
N PRO A 195 49.06 39.22 -40.54
CA PRO A 195 47.76 38.71 -40.99
C PRO A 195 47.50 37.36 -40.43
N CYS A 196 46.27 37.16 -39.98
CA CYS A 196 45.80 35.90 -39.40
C CYS A 196 45.93 34.71 -40.35
N ILE A 197 47.00 33.92 -40.22
CA ILE A 197 47.32 32.80 -41.10
C ILE A 197 46.77 31.46 -40.51
N ARG A 198 46.20 31.45 -39.31
CA ARG A 198 45.70 30.22 -38.70
C ARG A 198 44.20 30.32 -38.40
N PRO A 199 43.41 29.34 -38.87
CA PRO A 199 42.01 29.28 -38.52
C PRO A 199 41.86 29.02 -36.99
N ILE A 200 41.11 29.87 -36.30
CA ILE A 200 40.79 29.73 -34.90
C ILE A 200 39.85 28.51 -34.76
N SER A 201 40.26 27.55 -33.98
CA SER A 201 39.41 26.42 -33.64
C SER A 201 38.63 26.74 -32.38
N TYR A 202 37.33 26.49 -32.38
CA TYR A 202 36.46 26.63 -31.22
C TYR A 202 35.76 25.31 -30.95
N PRO A 203 35.53 24.96 -29.67
CA PRO A 203 34.85 23.73 -29.29
C PRO A 203 33.34 23.85 -29.53
N VAL A 204 32.77 22.86 -30.15
CA VAL A 204 31.33 22.67 -30.27
C VAL A 204 30.97 21.39 -29.55
N THR A 205 30.16 21.48 -28.52
CA THR A 205 29.70 20.29 -27.78
C THR A 205 28.53 19.65 -28.50
N HIS A 206 28.65 18.39 -28.80
CA HIS A 206 27.59 17.57 -29.36
C HIS A 206 27.17 16.55 -28.32
N TYR A 207 25.88 16.40 -28.14
CA TYR A 207 25.31 15.39 -27.23
C TYR A 207 24.93 14.14 -28.01
N ASN A 208 25.15 12.97 -27.41
CA ASN A 208 24.74 11.71 -28.02
C ASN A 208 23.18 11.63 -28.04
N SER A 209 22.62 11.06 -29.10
CA SER A 209 21.17 10.83 -29.23
C SER A 209 20.61 9.94 -28.11
N THR A 210 21.44 9.08 -27.52
CA THR A 210 21.07 8.21 -26.39
C THR A 210 20.95 8.96 -25.06
N TYR A 211 21.45 10.20 -24.97
CA TYR A 211 21.40 11.01 -23.75
C TYR A 211 19.96 11.23 -23.27
N LYS A 212 19.00 11.31 -24.15
CA LYS A 212 17.56 11.49 -23.84
C LYS A 212 16.78 10.17 -23.75
N THR A 213 17.44 9.04 -23.94
CA THR A 213 16.78 7.73 -23.93
C THR A 213 16.65 7.18 -22.52
N TRP A 214 15.42 6.92 -22.13
CA TRP A 214 15.05 6.27 -20.89
C TRP A 214 14.78 4.79 -21.13
N THR A 215 15.05 3.96 -20.15
CA THR A 215 14.79 2.53 -20.19
C THR A 215 13.85 2.16 -19.04
N ALA A 216 12.68 1.63 -19.35
CA ALA A 216 11.77 1.04 -18.38
C ALA A 216 11.91 -0.47 -18.41
N LEU A 217 12.04 -1.09 -17.25
CA LEU A 217 11.95 -2.53 -17.01
C LEU A 217 10.72 -2.77 -16.15
N LEU A 218 9.63 -3.20 -16.77
CA LEU A 218 8.38 -3.49 -16.08
C LEU A 218 8.41 -4.94 -15.59
N ALA A 219 8.16 -5.13 -14.30
CA ALA A 219 8.10 -6.44 -13.68
C ALA A 219 6.88 -7.23 -14.18
N THR A 220 7.02 -8.55 -14.29
CA THR A 220 5.91 -9.46 -14.68
C THR A 220 5.67 -10.55 -13.63
N GLY A 221 6.30 -10.42 -12.45
CA GLY A 221 6.30 -11.46 -11.42
C GLY A 221 7.20 -12.67 -11.72
N SER A 222 7.60 -12.87 -12.98
CA SER A 222 8.49 -13.95 -13.41
C SER A 222 9.67 -13.48 -14.25
N GLY A 223 9.76 -12.20 -14.57
CA GLY A 223 10.80 -11.57 -15.39
C GLY A 223 10.51 -10.09 -15.62
N PHE A 224 11.14 -9.50 -16.62
CA PHE A 224 10.99 -8.11 -16.97
C PHE A 224 10.66 -7.92 -18.45
N VAL A 225 9.77 -6.98 -18.73
CA VAL A 225 9.56 -6.46 -20.09
C VAL A 225 10.31 -5.15 -20.20
N SER A 226 11.25 -5.05 -21.16
CA SER A 226 12.03 -3.83 -21.39
C SER A 226 11.41 -2.99 -22.49
N SER A 227 11.31 -1.68 -22.26
CA SER A 227 10.95 -0.70 -23.25
C SER A 227 11.85 0.52 -23.15
N THR A 228 12.05 1.25 -24.27
CA THR A 228 12.79 2.50 -24.30
C THR A 228 11.93 3.60 -24.87
N PHE A 229 12.08 4.81 -24.36
CA PHE A 229 11.42 5.99 -24.90
C PHE A 229 12.35 7.21 -24.80
N GLU A 230 12.17 8.16 -25.71
CA GLU A 230 12.91 9.40 -25.68
C GLU A 230 12.14 10.46 -24.91
N PHE A 231 12.83 11.09 -23.98
CA PHE A 231 12.23 12.07 -23.10
C PHE A 231 13.26 13.12 -22.68
N LEU A 232 12.87 14.38 -22.71
CA LEU A 232 13.68 15.56 -22.47
C LEU A 232 14.67 15.93 -23.59
N SER A 233 15.03 17.22 -23.62
CA SER A 233 16.09 17.74 -24.46
C SER A 233 17.45 17.45 -23.82
N ASN A 234 18.42 17.17 -24.62
CA ASN A 234 19.80 16.88 -24.22
C ASN A 234 20.66 18.17 -23.99
N SER A 235 20.06 19.34 -23.93
CA SER A 235 20.79 20.61 -23.84
C SER A 235 21.23 21.01 -22.44
N ASP A 236 20.70 20.32 -21.39
CA ASP A 236 21.01 20.63 -20.01
C ASP A 236 21.42 19.35 -19.26
N THR A 237 22.59 19.38 -18.62
CA THR A 237 23.14 18.27 -17.85
C THR A 237 22.80 18.36 -16.36
N ASN A 238 22.17 19.42 -15.91
CA ASN A 238 21.89 19.73 -14.50
C ASN A 238 20.42 19.51 -14.15
N TYR A 239 19.80 18.45 -14.68
CA TYR A 239 18.46 18.07 -14.30
C TYR A 239 18.44 17.48 -12.88
N GLN A 240 17.42 17.86 -12.10
CA GLN A 240 16.99 17.13 -10.92
C GLN A 240 15.66 16.47 -11.25
N PHE A 241 15.57 15.18 -10.94
CA PHE A 241 14.38 14.37 -11.14
C PHE A 241 13.76 14.06 -9.80
N LEU A 242 12.44 14.18 -9.71
CA LEU A 242 11.68 13.79 -8.55
C LEU A 242 10.42 13.07 -9.03
N PHE A 243 10.27 11.82 -8.60
CA PHE A 243 9.11 11.02 -8.88
C PHE A 243 8.14 11.09 -7.73
N HIS A 244 6.89 11.37 -8.02
CA HIS A 244 5.82 11.39 -7.04
C HIS A 244 4.46 11.47 -7.73
N ASP A 245 3.42 10.93 -7.10
CA ASP A 245 2.04 11.12 -7.56
C ASP A 245 1.63 12.59 -7.36
N LEU A 246 1.77 13.40 -8.40
CA LEU A 246 1.48 14.83 -8.37
C LEU A 246 0.03 15.15 -8.74
N ASN A 247 -0.65 14.24 -9.42
CA ASN A 247 -2.05 14.41 -9.84
C ASN A 247 -3.06 13.60 -9.01
N GLY A 248 -2.60 12.70 -8.14
CA GLY A 248 -3.43 11.88 -7.24
C GLY A 248 -4.04 10.65 -7.90
N ASP A 249 -3.48 10.18 -9.01
CA ASP A 249 -3.93 8.98 -9.70
C ASP A 249 -3.22 7.70 -9.23
N LYS A 250 -2.32 7.83 -8.25
CA LYS A 250 -1.48 6.78 -7.66
C LYS A 250 -0.39 6.22 -8.58
N LEU A 251 -0.13 6.88 -9.70
CA LEU A 251 1.04 6.61 -10.50
C LEU A 251 2.13 7.65 -10.21
N PRO A 252 3.40 7.27 -10.17
CA PRO A 252 4.48 8.23 -9.97
C PRO A 252 4.65 9.11 -11.22
N ASP A 253 4.35 10.40 -11.09
CA ASP A 253 4.64 11.43 -12.08
C ASP A 253 6.09 11.89 -11.96
N LEU A 254 6.60 12.56 -12.97
CA LEU A 254 7.96 13.09 -12.97
C LEU A 254 7.97 14.62 -12.94
N ALA A 255 8.52 15.19 -11.87
CA ALA A 255 8.92 16.58 -11.84
C ALA A 255 10.38 16.73 -12.26
N VAL A 256 10.64 17.60 -13.22
CA VAL A 256 11.97 17.87 -13.75
C VAL A 256 12.34 19.31 -13.45
N LYS A 257 13.38 19.52 -12.65
CA LYS A 257 13.99 20.84 -12.48
C LYS A 257 15.13 21.02 -13.47
N SER A 258 15.08 22.10 -14.23
CA SER A 258 16.14 22.57 -15.12
C SER A 258 16.41 24.04 -14.82
N GLY A 259 17.57 24.32 -14.24
CA GLY A 259 17.91 25.69 -13.81
C GLY A 259 16.91 26.21 -12.77
N THR A 260 16.17 27.26 -13.14
CA THR A 260 15.15 27.92 -12.31
C THR A 260 13.73 27.46 -12.61
N GLN A 261 13.52 26.46 -13.47
CA GLN A 261 12.18 26.01 -13.86
C GLN A 261 11.94 24.56 -13.48
N ILE A 262 10.70 24.29 -13.05
CA ILE A 262 10.17 22.94 -12.87
C ILE A 262 9.12 22.69 -13.94
N SER A 263 9.24 21.57 -14.64
CA SER A 263 8.20 21.00 -15.50
C SER A 263 7.68 19.70 -14.92
N VAL A 264 6.39 19.43 -15.08
CA VAL A 264 5.74 18.20 -14.63
C VAL A 264 5.33 17.38 -15.84
N HIS A 265 5.62 16.10 -15.79
CA HIS A 265 5.28 15.13 -16.82
C HIS A 265 4.46 14.01 -16.17
N LEU A 266 3.19 13.97 -16.53
CA LEU A 266 2.26 12.98 -15.96
C LEU A 266 2.53 11.59 -16.48
N ASN A 267 2.38 10.62 -15.62
CA ASN A 267 2.42 9.21 -15.96
C ASN A 267 1.03 8.76 -16.44
N GLN A 268 0.99 8.14 -17.60
CA GLN A 268 -0.23 7.58 -18.17
C GLN A 268 -0.01 6.09 -18.44
N ASN A 269 -0.48 5.24 -17.54
CA ASN A 269 -0.39 3.78 -17.65
C ASN A 269 1.04 3.25 -17.89
N GLY A 270 2.00 3.72 -17.08
CA GLY A 270 3.41 3.30 -17.16
C GLY A 270 4.23 4.05 -18.22
N LYS A 271 3.70 5.11 -18.82
CA LYS A 271 4.42 5.97 -19.76
C LYS A 271 4.36 7.42 -19.31
N LEU A 272 5.53 8.01 -19.15
CA LEU A 272 5.63 9.44 -18.88
C LEU A 272 5.24 10.24 -20.14
N ASN A 273 4.38 11.23 -19.97
CA ASN A 273 4.03 12.14 -21.05
C ASN A 273 5.28 12.94 -21.48
N THR A 274 5.62 12.90 -22.76
CA THR A 274 6.79 13.63 -23.30
C THR A 274 6.59 15.12 -23.32
N VAL A 275 5.35 15.59 -23.31
CA VAL A 275 4.98 17.00 -23.23
C VAL A 275 4.73 17.34 -21.77
N ALA A 276 5.43 18.36 -21.25
CA ALA A 276 5.16 18.86 -19.90
C ALA A 276 3.77 19.48 -19.81
N GLU A 277 3.17 19.37 -18.64
CA GLU A 277 1.97 20.15 -18.31
C GLU A 277 2.24 21.65 -18.50
N SER A 278 1.23 22.40 -18.88
CA SER A 278 1.36 23.78 -19.33
C SER A 278 1.85 24.76 -18.26
N ALA A 279 1.78 24.40 -16.99
CA ALA A 279 2.24 25.22 -15.87
C ALA A 279 3.70 24.95 -15.54
N LYS A 280 4.59 25.86 -15.92
CA LYS A 280 5.98 25.87 -15.42
C LYS A 280 6.06 26.70 -14.15
N VAL A 281 6.66 26.13 -13.12
CA VAL A 281 6.91 26.83 -11.86
C VAL A 281 8.33 27.34 -11.85
N THR A 282 8.51 28.63 -11.49
CA THR A 282 9.84 29.26 -11.34
C THR A 282 10.30 29.09 -9.90
N VAL A 283 11.52 28.63 -9.72
CA VAL A 283 12.17 28.38 -8.42
C VAL A 283 13.60 28.90 -8.46
N ASP A 284 14.22 28.98 -7.29
CA ASP A 284 15.64 29.32 -7.20
C ASP A 284 16.54 28.21 -7.77
N SER A 285 17.63 28.59 -8.44
CA SER A 285 18.56 27.64 -9.06
C SER A 285 19.19 26.67 -8.09
N ASP A 286 19.46 27.13 -6.87
CA ASP A 286 20.13 26.42 -5.78
C ASP A 286 19.17 25.74 -4.80
N SER A 287 17.85 25.76 -5.05
CA SER A 287 16.87 25.03 -4.23
C SER A 287 16.99 23.52 -4.42
N HIS A 288 16.78 22.79 -3.32
CA HIS A 288 16.58 21.35 -3.32
C HIS A 288 15.09 21.02 -3.24
N PHE A 289 14.72 19.87 -3.77
CA PHE A 289 13.32 19.42 -3.78
C PHE A 289 13.15 18.12 -3.02
N ILE A 290 12.08 18.09 -2.25
CA ILE A 290 11.55 16.88 -1.63
C ILE A 290 10.04 16.84 -1.84
N THR A 291 9.42 15.70 -1.63
CA THR A 291 7.98 15.57 -1.53
C THR A 291 7.55 15.65 -0.08
N GLY A 292 6.38 16.19 0.17
CA GLY A 292 5.82 16.27 1.50
C GLY A 292 4.48 16.99 1.51
N THR A 293 3.87 17.06 2.66
CA THR A 293 2.63 17.79 2.88
C THR A 293 2.86 18.83 3.98
N ILE A 294 2.70 20.10 3.63
CA ILE A 294 2.67 21.18 4.60
C ILE A 294 1.24 21.69 4.68
N GLY A 295 0.62 21.54 5.85
CA GLY A 295 -0.72 22.01 6.12
C GLY A 295 -0.75 23.00 7.28
N ASP A 296 -1.77 23.84 7.31
CA ASP A 296 -2.09 24.75 8.42
C ASP A 296 -2.85 24.06 9.57
N GLY A 297 -2.84 22.72 9.59
CA GLY A 297 -3.57 21.89 10.55
C GLY A 297 -5.05 21.66 10.21
N TYR A 298 -5.61 22.43 9.27
CA TYR A 298 -7.02 22.32 8.86
C TYR A 298 -7.22 22.12 7.35
N SER A 299 -6.23 22.47 6.54
CA SER A 299 -6.28 22.38 5.09
C SER A 299 -5.06 21.67 4.51
N CYS A 300 -4.61 20.58 5.15
CA CYS A 300 -3.61 19.71 4.55
C CYS A 300 -4.06 19.32 3.15
N ARG A 301 -3.31 19.77 2.18
CA ARG A 301 -3.59 19.51 0.78
C ARG A 301 -2.76 18.31 0.36
N THR A 302 -3.11 17.79 -0.75
CA THR A 302 -2.38 16.82 -1.56
C THR A 302 -0.87 16.93 -1.39
N SER A 303 -0.20 15.84 -1.52
CA SER A 303 1.26 15.79 -1.56
C SER A 303 1.81 16.87 -2.50
N GLN A 304 2.76 17.64 -2.03
CA GLN A 304 3.30 18.82 -2.66
C GLN A 304 4.78 18.61 -2.94
N LEU A 305 5.28 19.27 -3.98
CA LEU A 305 6.70 19.53 -4.09
C LEU A 305 7.08 20.62 -3.08
N LEU A 306 8.09 20.35 -2.26
CA LEU A 306 8.64 21.31 -1.32
C LEU A 306 9.99 21.79 -1.85
N SER A 307 10.09 23.08 -2.13
CA SER A 307 11.35 23.73 -2.45
C SER A 307 12.03 24.15 -1.16
N ILE A 308 13.24 23.68 -0.94
CA ILE A 308 14.05 23.98 0.24
C ILE A 308 15.23 24.82 -0.20
N LYS A 309 15.35 26.02 0.37
CA LYS A 309 16.50 26.90 0.22
C LYS A 309 16.86 27.49 1.57
N ASP A 310 18.12 27.35 1.97
CA ASP A 310 18.60 27.74 3.29
C ASP A 310 17.72 27.13 4.42
N ALA A 311 17.09 27.94 5.24
CA ALA A 311 16.16 27.52 6.28
C ALA A 311 14.69 27.69 5.88
N THR A 312 14.40 27.97 4.60
CA THR A 312 13.04 28.23 4.11
C THR A 312 12.52 27.02 3.31
N VAL A 313 11.29 26.59 3.63
CA VAL A 313 10.56 25.57 2.91
C VAL A 313 9.37 26.24 2.21
N THR A 314 9.31 26.17 0.89
CA THR A 314 8.22 26.73 0.10
C THR A 314 7.44 25.60 -0.57
N PRO A 315 6.14 25.43 -0.29
CA PRO A 315 5.32 24.44 -0.97
C PRO A 315 4.99 24.90 -2.39
N ILE A 316 5.10 23.97 -3.33
CA ILE A 316 4.69 24.13 -4.72
C ILE A 316 3.47 23.25 -4.92
N SER A 317 2.32 23.87 -5.11
CA SER A 317 1.06 23.16 -5.37
C SER A 317 0.75 23.15 -6.86
N PHE A 318 0.34 22.00 -7.37
CA PHE A 318 -0.15 21.85 -8.72
C PHE A 318 -1.69 21.83 -8.71
N THR A 319 -2.31 22.50 -9.69
CA THR A 319 -3.76 22.39 -9.87
C THR A 319 -4.04 21.01 -10.45
N ARG A 320 -4.72 20.16 -9.68
CA ARG A 320 -5.10 18.84 -10.15
C ARG A 320 -6.18 18.94 -11.22
N ASN A 321 -5.88 18.47 -12.40
CA ASN A 321 -6.89 18.05 -13.35
C ASN A 321 -7.12 16.55 -13.11
N ASP A 322 -8.17 16.25 -12.34
CA ASP A 322 -8.83 14.95 -12.30
C ASP A 322 -8.11 13.79 -11.60
N ALA A 323 -7.78 13.98 -10.31
CA ALA A 323 -7.51 12.88 -9.39
C ALA A 323 -8.67 11.83 -9.30
N ARG A 324 -9.79 12.10 -9.97
CA ARG A 324 -11.02 11.29 -9.93
C ARG A 324 -11.08 10.22 -11.02
N GLY A 325 -10.15 10.18 -11.95
CA GLY A 325 -10.19 9.28 -13.11
C GLY A 325 -10.21 7.78 -12.77
N ARG A 326 -9.86 7.42 -11.54
CA ARG A 326 -9.87 6.03 -11.02
C ARG A 326 -10.87 5.81 -9.88
N MET A 327 -11.67 6.82 -9.51
CA MET A 327 -12.68 6.70 -8.47
C MET A 327 -14.03 6.36 -9.07
N LEU A 328 -14.73 5.42 -8.43
CA LEU A 328 -16.10 5.09 -8.80
C LEU A 328 -17.01 6.27 -8.42
N THR A 329 -17.40 7.07 -9.38
CA THR A 329 -18.28 8.24 -9.16
C THR A 329 -19.77 7.90 -9.19
N GLY A 330 -20.12 6.76 -9.77
CA GLY A 330 -21.49 6.28 -9.78
C GLY A 330 -21.65 4.95 -10.53
N MET A 331 -22.78 4.31 -10.28
CA MET A 331 -23.21 3.09 -10.94
C MET A 331 -24.74 3.10 -11.13
N ILE A 332 -25.23 2.35 -12.09
CA ILE A 332 -26.66 2.18 -12.33
C ILE A 332 -27.00 0.71 -12.17
N ASN A 333 -27.96 0.39 -11.33
CA ASN A 333 -28.43 -0.98 -11.17
C ASN A 333 -29.51 -1.34 -12.20
N SER A 334 -29.91 -2.62 -12.26
CA SER A 334 -30.91 -3.12 -13.21
C SER A 334 -32.32 -2.52 -13.04
N TYR A 335 -32.59 -1.85 -11.93
CA TYR A 335 -33.86 -1.14 -11.67
C TYR A 335 -33.80 0.33 -12.06
N GLY A 336 -32.70 0.80 -12.64
CA GLY A 336 -32.50 2.19 -13.04
C GLY A 336 -32.20 3.14 -11.87
N VAL A 337 -31.87 2.63 -10.69
CA VAL A 337 -31.38 3.45 -9.58
C VAL A 337 -29.91 3.79 -9.83
N ILE A 338 -29.60 5.06 -9.77
CA ILE A 338 -28.24 5.59 -9.88
C ILE A 338 -27.69 5.77 -8.47
N GLU A 339 -26.63 5.05 -8.15
CA GLU A 339 -25.81 5.29 -6.98
C GLU A 339 -24.69 6.27 -7.36
N LYS A 340 -24.54 7.36 -6.65
CA LYS A 340 -23.53 8.40 -6.91
C LYS A 340 -22.68 8.63 -5.66
N PHE A 341 -21.38 8.85 -5.85
CA PHE A 341 -20.43 9.09 -4.76
C PHE A 341 -19.70 10.40 -4.99
N ASP A 342 -19.64 11.23 -3.96
CA ASP A 342 -18.76 12.38 -3.88
C ASP A 342 -17.57 12.06 -2.97
N TYR A 343 -16.42 12.59 -3.33
CA TYR A 343 -15.17 12.35 -2.60
C TYR A 343 -14.59 13.67 -2.12
N GLU A 344 -14.01 13.64 -0.95
CA GLU A 344 -13.17 14.69 -0.43
C GLU A 344 -11.85 14.12 0.08
N ASN A 345 -10.83 14.95 0.09
CA ASN A 345 -9.53 14.57 0.59
C ASN A 345 -9.55 14.41 2.11
N LEU A 346 -8.87 13.39 2.64
CA LEU A 346 -8.80 13.14 4.09
C LEU A 346 -8.19 14.31 4.87
N THR A 347 -7.40 15.14 4.20
CA THR A 347 -6.82 16.35 4.77
C THR A 347 -7.80 17.54 4.82
N ASN A 348 -9.03 17.38 4.32
CA ASN A 348 -10.09 18.37 4.46
C ASN A 348 -10.69 18.33 5.87
N GLY A 349 -10.44 19.35 6.68
CA GLY A 349 -10.89 19.44 8.07
C GLY A 349 -12.42 19.43 8.28
N ASN A 350 -13.22 19.52 7.20
CA ASN A 350 -14.68 19.45 7.30
C ASN A 350 -15.19 18.01 7.50
N MET A 351 -14.49 17.01 6.98
CA MET A 351 -14.91 15.61 7.07
C MET A 351 -13.96 14.71 7.86
N TYR A 352 -12.76 15.20 8.19
CA TYR A 352 -11.78 14.48 8.96
C TYR A 352 -11.26 15.30 10.12
N TRP A 353 -11.12 14.67 11.28
CA TRP A 353 -10.51 15.29 12.45
C TRP A 353 -9.67 14.29 13.22
N THR A 354 -8.70 14.77 13.96
CA THR A 354 -7.92 13.98 14.92
C THR A 354 -8.28 14.35 16.33
N THR A 355 -8.21 13.38 17.23
CA THR A 355 -8.47 13.57 18.66
C THR A 355 -7.14 13.68 19.40
N SER A 356 -6.94 14.77 20.17
CA SER A 356 -5.70 14.99 20.95
C SER A 356 -5.46 13.90 21.98
N ASP A 357 -6.52 13.41 22.61
CA ASP A 357 -6.45 12.44 23.70
C ASP A 357 -6.27 10.99 23.23
N TYR A 358 -6.37 10.77 21.91
CA TYR A 358 -6.09 9.46 21.33
C TYR A 358 -4.67 9.40 20.84
N SER A 359 -3.85 8.63 21.53
CA SER A 359 -2.47 8.34 21.14
C SER A 359 -2.33 6.87 20.76
N VAL A 360 -1.50 6.61 19.79
CA VAL A 360 -1.08 5.26 19.40
C VAL A 360 0.41 5.15 19.59
N GLY A 361 0.86 4.02 20.13
CA GLY A 361 2.28 3.73 20.31
C GLY A 361 2.88 3.04 19.10
N PHE A 362 4.22 3.12 18.94
CA PHE A 362 4.93 2.34 17.93
C PHE A 362 4.56 0.85 18.04
N PRO A 363 4.33 0.14 16.93
CA PRO A 363 4.57 0.53 15.53
C PRO A 363 3.43 1.30 14.82
N TYR A 364 2.40 1.66 15.52
CA TYR A 364 1.28 2.42 14.95
C TYR A 364 1.56 3.92 14.97
N ASN A 365 1.01 4.63 13.99
CA ASN A 365 1.00 6.09 13.96
C ASN A 365 -0.34 6.61 13.42
N LYS A 366 -0.71 7.81 13.86
CA LYS A 366 -1.81 8.54 13.23
C LYS A 366 -1.38 9.04 11.86
N LEU A 367 -2.31 9.00 10.92
CA LEU A 367 -2.07 9.43 9.56
C LEU A 367 -2.74 10.77 9.28
N TYR A 368 -1.96 11.62 8.61
CA TYR A 368 -2.41 12.71 7.77
C TYR A 368 -1.92 12.41 6.37
N ILE A 369 -2.76 11.81 5.55
CA ILE A 369 -2.39 11.37 4.20
C ILE A 369 -3.32 11.98 3.16
N ASP A 370 -2.77 12.18 1.98
CA ASP A 370 -3.47 12.63 0.79
C ASP A 370 -4.24 11.46 0.15
N VAL A 371 -5.38 11.11 0.74
CA VAL A 371 -6.26 10.05 0.23
C VAL A 371 -7.67 10.61 0.11
N ASN A 372 -8.32 10.34 -1.03
CA ASN A 372 -9.71 10.69 -1.24
C ASN A 372 -10.63 9.64 -0.60
N MET A 373 -11.55 10.12 0.24
CA MET A 373 -12.55 9.32 0.92
C MET A 373 -13.96 9.71 0.46
N VAL A 374 -14.88 8.76 0.48
CA VAL A 374 -16.27 9.05 0.17
C VAL A 374 -16.81 10.03 1.22
N SER A 375 -17.20 11.23 0.78
CA SER A 375 -17.83 12.24 1.64
C SER A 375 -19.33 12.10 1.65
N ASN A 376 -19.94 11.81 0.48
CA ASN A 376 -21.37 11.60 0.36
C ASN A 376 -21.68 10.45 -0.59
N ALA A 377 -22.76 9.73 -0.30
CA ALA A 377 -23.36 8.74 -1.17
C ALA A 377 -24.85 9.07 -1.38
N TYR A 378 -25.29 8.93 -2.63
CA TYR A 378 -26.67 9.25 -3.03
C TYR A 378 -27.25 8.11 -3.83
N SER A 379 -28.53 7.79 -3.57
CA SER A 379 -29.32 6.96 -4.47
C SER A 379 -30.35 7.85 -5.18
N ILE A 380 -30.38 7.79 -6.50
CA ILE A 380 -31.21 8.64 -7.36
C ILE A 380 -32.08 7.73 -8.23
N TYR A 381 -33.39 7.99 -8.24
CA TYR A 381 -34.35 7.31 -9.11
C TYR A 381 -35.25 8.34 -9.81
N ASN A 382 -35.40 8.22 -11.12
CA ASN A 382 -36.16 9.19 -11.93
C ASN A 382 -35.80 10.65 -11.66
N GLY A 383 -34.49 10.95 -11.49
CA GLY A 383 -33.99 12.29 -11.23
C GLY A 383 -34.24 12.81 -9.80
N LYS A 384 -34.82 12.01 -8.91
CA LYS A 384 -35.05 12.37 -7.49
C LYS A 384 -34.09 11.63 -6.57
N TYR A 385 -33.53 12.34 -5.59
CA TYR A 385 -32.76 11.73 -4.51
C TYR A 385 -33.71 10.93 -3.61
N ILE A 386 -33.49 9.62 -3.53
CA ILE A 386 -34.24 8.71 -2.64
C ILE A 386 -33.46 8.39 -1.37
N SER A 387 -32.14 8.53 -1.41
CA SER A 387 -31.25 8.43 -0.26
C SER A 387 -30.10 9.43 -0.39
N SER A 388 -29.67 9.98 0.72
CA SER A 388 -28.49 10.86 0.82
C SER A 388 -27.82 10.61 2.17
N VAL A 389 -26.54 10.22 2.14
CA VAL A 389 -25.75 9.87 3.32
C VAL A 389 -24.44 10.63 3.28
N SER A 390 -24.06 11.27 4.38
CA SER A 390 -22.77 11.92 4.57
C SER A 390 -21.88 11.12 5.52
N TYR A 391 -20.59 11.06 5.24
CA TYR A 391 -19.59 10.35 6.02
C TYR A 391 -18.57 11.30 6.61
N TYR A 392 -18.20 11.06 7.86
CA TYR A 392 -17.18 11.80 8.58
C TYR A 392 -16.22 10.80 9.26
N TYR A 393 -14.94 11.08 9.21
CA TYR A 393 -13.89 10.16 9.64
C TYR A 393 -13.04 10.76 10.76
N ASN A 394 -12.55 9.90 11.66
CA ASN A 394 -11.74 10.34 12.79
C ASN A 394 -10.56 9.39 13.01
N ASP A 395 -9.39 9.96 13.32
CA ASP A 395 -8.17 9.25 13.72
C ASP A 395 -7.81 8.08 12.79
N ALA A 396 -7.35 8.37 11.60
CA ALA A 396 -6.75 7.40 10.69
C ALA A 396 -5.46 6.84 11.29
N VAL A 397 -5.29 5.53 11.26
CA VAL A 397 -4.13 4.84 11.85
C VAL A 397 -3.46 3.95 10.81
N ALA A 398 -2.13 3.94 10.81
CA ALA A 398 -1.33 2.99 10.06
C ALA A 398 -0.33 2.28 10.95
N HIS A 399 0.05 1.09 10.50
CA HIS A 399 1.10 0.28 11.09
C HIS A 399 2.36 0.40 10.23
N ARG A 400 3.46 0.85 10.82
CA ARG A 400 4.71 1.14 10.11
C ARG A 400 5.51 -0.10 9.70
N GLN A 401 5.17 -1.27 10.24
CA GLN A 401 5.90 -2.51 10.06
C GLN A 401 5.11 -3.52 9.21
N GLY A 402 4.55 -3.10 8.08
CA GLY A 402 4.03 -3.99 7.05
C GLY A 402 2.52 -4.13 6.94
N LEU A 403 1.70 -3.84 7.99
CA LEU A 403 0.24 -3.92 7.86
C LEU A 403 -0.39 -2.74 7.10
N GLY A 404 0.36 -1.63 6.95
CA GLY A 404 -0.12 -0.46 6.22
C GLY A 404 -1.29 0.24 6.92
N PHE A 405 -2.29 0.66 6.15
CA PHE A 405 -3.46 1.37 6.66
C PHE A 405 -4.37 0.45 7.47
N CYS A 406 -4.58 0.77 8.74
CA CYS A 406 -5.37 -0.03 9.69
C CYS A 406 -6.81 0.48 9.88
N GLY A 407 -7.21 1.51 9.15
CA GLY A 407 -8.55 2.08 9.21
C GLY A 407 -8.66 3.32 10.12
N PHE A 408 -9.89 3.66 10.43
CA PHE A 408 -10.26 4.80 11.26
C PHE A 408 -10.67 4.33 12.65
N ARG A 409 -10.43 5.18 13.66
CA ARG A 409 -10.97 4.95 15.01
C ARG A 409 -12.47 5.15 15.04
N LYS A 410 -13.01 6.19 14.34
CA LYS A 410 -14.44 6.43 14.27
C LYS A 410 -14.90 6.81 12.88
N ILE A 411 -16.11 6.38 12.55
CA ILE A 411 -16.84 6.82 11.36
C ILE A 411 -18.23 7.27 11.82
N ARG A 412 -18.62 8.50 11.46
CA ARG A 412 -19.98 9.01 11.62
C ARG A 412 -20.67 8.95 10.26
N ILE A 413 -21.87 8.43 10.28
CA ILE A 413 -22.73 8.28 9.11
C ILE A 413 -23.98 9.09 9.40
N TYR A 414 -24.26 10.06 8.56
CA TYR A 414 -25.42 10.92 8.71
C TYR A 414 -26.41 10.69 7.56
N ASP A 415 -27.59 10.14 7.88
CA ASP A 415 -28.71 10.01 6.94
C ASP A 415 -29.37 11.39 6.80
N ASN A 416 -29.10 12.08 5.69
CA ASN A 416 -29.60 13.42 5.44
C ASN A 416 -31.11 13.45 5.23
N ASN A 417 -31.72 12.35 4.79
CA ASN A 417 -33.17 12.29 4.56
C ASN A 417 -33.96 12.21 5.88
N ARG A 418 -33.41 11.54 6.89
CA ARG A 418 -34.04 11.27 8.17
C ARG A 418 -33.52 12.15 9.30
N GLY A 419 -32.36 12.80 9.09
CA GLY A 419 -31.66 13.54 10.15
C GLY A 419 -31.10 12.63 11.25
N ILE A 420 -30.71 11.39 10.88
CA ILE A 420 -30.24 10.37 11.83
C ILE A 420 -28.72 10.22 11.71
N GLN A 421 -28.04 10.32 12.86
CA GLN A 421 -26.62 10.03 12.95
C GLN A 421 -26.39 8.64 13.54
N THR A 422 -25.51 7.89 12.91
CA THR A 422 -24.91 6.66 13.44
C THR A 422 -23.41 6.89 13.64
N GLU A 423 -22.89 6.62 14.84
CA GLU A 423 -21.46 6.63 15.11
C GLU A 423 -20.97 5.20 15.31
N GLN A 424 -19.92 4.83 14.58
CA GLN A 424 -19.23 3.56 14.68
C GLN A 424 -17.82 3.81 15.21
N THR A 425 -17.42 3.08 16.24
CA THR A 425 -16.07 3.11 16.80
C THR A 425 -15.37 1.78 16.50
N PHE A 426 -14.13 1.87 16.08
CA PHE A 426 -13.30 0.74 15.69
C PHE A 426 -12.02 0.72 16.53
N ASP A 427 -11.35 -0.43 16.59
CA ASP A 427 -9.99 -0.56 17.11
C ASP A 427 -9.03 -0.84 15.96
N PRO A 428 -8.35 0.19 15.42
CA PRO A 428 -7.39 0.01 14.32
C PRO A 428 -6.22 -0.91 14.68
N MET A 429 -5.85 -1.00 15.96
CA MET A 429 -4.78 -1.89 16.43
C MET A 429 -5.23 -3.35 16.52
N LYS A 430 -6.54 -3.61 16.37
CA LYS A 430 -7.15 -4.93 16.26
C LYS A 430 -7.85 -5.11 14.91
N PHE A 431 -7.12 -4.85 13.82
CA PHE A 431 -7.59 -5.03 12.44
C PHE A 431 -8.87 -4.24 12.09
N GLY A 432 -9.12 -3.11 12.75
CA GLY A 432 -10.30 -2.29 12.50
C GLY A 432 -11.62 -2.94 12.92
N PHE A 433 -11.62 -3.86 13.91
CA PHE A 433 -12.85 -4.44 14.43
C PHE A 433 -13.71 -3.37 15.10
N ILE A 434 -15.02 -3.46 14.85
CA ILE A 434 -15.99 -2.54 15.43
C ILE A 434 -16.13 -2.81 16.93
N THR A 435 -15.93 -1.79 17.74
CA THR A 435 -16.03 -1.88 19.21
C THR A 435 -17.30 -1.24 19.75
N GLN A 436 -17.89 -0.31 19.03
CA GLN A 436 -19.15 0.34 19.43
C GLN A 436 -19.93 0.83 18.21
N VAL A 437 -21.26 0.73 18.30
CA VAL A 437 -22.22 1.37 17.39
C VAL A 437 -23.22 2.14 18.22
N VAL A 438 -23.38 3.42 17.92
CA VAL A 438 -24.36 4.31 18.58
C VAL A 438 -25.31 4.89 17.54
N THR A 439 -26.59 4.66 17.75
CA THR A 439 -27.68 5.28 17.01
C THR A 439 -28.58 6.07 17.98
N PRO A 440 -29.52 6.88 17.50
CA PRO A 440 -30.49 7.55 18.39
C PRO A 440 -31.30 6.57 19.24
N THR A 441 -31.58 5.37 18.72
CA THR A 441 -32.49 4.40 19.34
C THR A 441 -31.79 3.22 20.01
N ALA A 442 -30.50 2.99 19.69
CA ALA A 442 -29.76 1.84 20.21
C ALA A 442 -28.28 2.17 20.42
N GLU A 443 -27.66 1.38 21.27
CA GLU A 443 -26.20 1.37 21.47
C GLU A 443 -25.73 -0.06 21.62
N SER A 444 -24.65 -0.41 20.91
CA SER A 444 -24.01 -1.74 21.01
C SER A 444 -22.53 -1.55 21.23
N SER A 445 -21.96 -2.30 22.18
CA SER A 445 -20.52 -2.34 22.47
C SER A 445 -20.02 -3.78 22.42
N TYR A 446 -18.83 -3.98 21.86
CA TYR A 446 -18.26 -5.30 21.61
C TYR A 446 -16.86 -5.38 22.21
N ASN A 447 -16.55 -6.47 22.90
CA ASN A 447 -15.20 -6.83 23.33
C ASN A 447 -14.69 -7.99 22.48
N PHE A 448 -13.51 -7.80 21.91
CA PHE A 448 -12.82 -8.80 21.12
C PHE A 448 -11.48 -9.13 21.75
N HIS A 449 -11.09 -10.39 21.65
CA HIS A 449 -9.73 -10.83 21.91
C HIS A 449 -9.17 -11.59 20.69
N MET A 450 -7.88 -11.48 20.53
CA MET A 450 -7.14 -12.10 19.43
C MET A 450 -6.67 -13.49 19.88
N VAL A 451 -6.96 -14.50 19.07
CA VAL A 451 -6.46 -15.87 19.25
C VAL A 451 -5.55 -16.20 18.08
N THR A 452 -4.31 -16.57 18.37
CA THR A 452 -3.37 -17.07 17.36
C THR A 452 -3.35 -18.59 17.40
N LEU A 453 -3.73 -19.24 16.31
CA LEU A 453 -3.71 -20.68 16.16
C LEU A 453 -2.28 -21.19 15.89
N SER A 454 -2.08 -22.50 16.06
CA SER A 454 -0.77 -23.16 15.86
C SER A 454 -0.21 -22.97 14.43
N ASN A 455 -1.07 -22.84 13.43
CA ASN A 455 -0.73 -22.56 12.03
C ASN A 455 -0.53 -21.07 11.74
N LYS A 456 -0.35 -20.22 12.76
CA LYS A 456 -0.20 -18.77 12.70
C LYS A 456 -1.42 -18.01 12.16
N VAL A 457 -2.55 -18.65 11.96
CA VAL A 457 -3.81 -17.96 11.64
C VAL A 457 -4.27 -17.17 12.86
N VAL A 458 -4.54 -15.89 12.65
CA VAL A 458 -5.08 -15.00 13.68
C VAL A 458 -6.59 -14.93 13.52
N ARG A 459 -7.31 -15.14 14.63
CA ARG A 459 -8.77 -14.99 14.70
C ARG A 459 -9.14 -13.96 15.76
N MET A 460 -10.06 -13.08 15.41
CA MET A 460 -10.68 -12.17 16.36
C MET A 460 -11.98 -12.80 16.87
N ILE A 461 -12.09 -12.96 18.16
CA ILE A 461 -13.23 -13.62 18.81
C ILE A 461 -13.96 -12.60 19.68
N SER A 462 -15.29 -12.46 19.49
CA SER A 462 -16.13 -11.63 20.35
C SER A 462 -16.35 -12.34 21.68
N SER A 463 -15.79 -11.82 22.76
CA SER A 463 -15.96 -12.40 24.11
C SER A 463 -17.23 -11.92 24.79
N SER A 464 -17.62 -10.68 24.55
CA SER A 464 -18.85 -10.12 25.12
C SER A 464 -19.40 -8.99 24.27
N LYS A 465 -20.70 -8.78 24.40
CA LYS A 465 -21.46 -7.72 23.76
C LYS A 465 -22.42 -7.10 24.76
N VAL A 466 -22.55 -5.78 24.74
CA VAL A 466 -23.59 -5.06 25.48
C VAL A 466 -24.47 -4.33 24.49
N GLU A 467 -25.75 -4.55 24.51
CA GLU A 467 -26.74 -3.88 23.67
C GLU A 467 -27.75 -3.15 24.52
N LYS A 468 -28.00 -1.90 24.20
CA LYS A 468 -29.01 -1.06 24.86
C LYS A 468 -30.03 -0.59 23.86
N ASP A 469 -31.29 -0.98 24.06
CA ASP A 469 -32.46 -0.37 23.43
C ASP A 469 -32.82 0.89 24.22
N LYS A 470 -32.57 2.07 23.64
CA LYS A 470 -32.83 3.35 24.31
C LYS A 470 -34.31 3.70 24.39
N LEU A 471 -35.13 3.12 23.50
CA LEU A 471 -36.58 3.37 23.49
C LEU A 471 -37.28 2.59 24.61
N LYS A 472 -36.86 1.33 24.80
CA LYS A 472 -37.44 0.46 25.85
C LYS A 472 -36.65 0.54 27.15
N ASN A 473 -35.50 1.21 27.16
CA ASN A 473 -34.56 1.25 28.28
C ASN A 473 -34.15 -0.17 28.78
N VAL A 474 -33.97 -1.11 27.86
CA VAL A 474 -33.54 -2.46 28.13
C VAL A 474 -32.08 -2.60 27.73
N THR A 475 -31.27 -3.16 28.63
CA THR A 475 -29.87 -3.52 28.35
C THR A 475 -29.73 -5.04 28.34
N VAL A 476 -28.98 -5.56 27.36
CA VAL A 476 -28.64 -6.97 27.23
C VAL A 476 -27.13 -7.12 27.29
N ASN A 477 -26.66 -7.93 28.24
CA ASN A 477 -25.26 -8.31 28.34
C ASN A 477 -25.11 -9.75 27.83
N SER A 478 -24.40 -9.94 26.72
CA SER A 478 -24.14 -11.24 26.12
C SER A 478 -22.68 -11.62 26.27
N SER A 479 -22.40 -12.90 26.51
CA SER A 479 -21.07 -13.49 26.56
C SER A 479 -21.03 -14.80 25.80
N CYS A 480 -19.90 -15.12 25.18
CA CYS A 480 -19.69 -16.32 24.37
C CYS A 480 -18.49 -17.13 24.88
N VAL A 481 -18.64 -18.46 24.83
CA VAL A 481 -17.57 -19.44 25.04
C VAL A 481 -17.33 -20.15 23.71
N TYR A 482 -16.09 -20.47 23.41
CA TYR A 482 -15.68 -21.03 22.11
C TYR A 482 -14.92 -22.35 22.31
N ASP A 483 -15.01 -23.25 21.32
CA ASP A 483 -14.14 -24.42 21.22
C ASP A 483 -12.78 -24.02 20.57
N VAL A 484 -11.90 -25.01 20.42
CA VAL A 484 -10.56 -24.83 19.81
C VAL A 484 -10.63 -24.43 18.33
N TYR A 485 -11.74 -24.65 17.66
CA TYR A 485 -11.99 -24.27 16.27
C TYR A 485 -12.69 -22.92 16.15
N SER A 486 -12.97 -22.23 17.27
CA SER A 486 -13.69 -20.97 17.38
C SER A 486 -15.19 -21.06 17.05
N ASN A 487 -15.81 -22.23 17.22
CA ASN A 487 -17.26 -22.34 17.23
C ASN A 487 -17.81 -21.89 18.59
N VAL A 488 -18.93 -21.16 18.60
CA VAL A 488 -19.61 -20.74 19.83
C VAL A 488 -20.28 -21.93 20.50
N THR A 489 -19.66 -22.45 21.56
CA THR A 489 -20.24 -23.60 22.32
C THR A 489 -21.28 -23.17 23.34
N LYS A 490 -21.18 -21.91 23.81
CA LYS A 490 -22.17 -21.36 24.75
C LYS A 490 -22.30 -19.85 24.53
N GLU A 491 -23.53 -19.39 24.47
CA GLU A 491 -23.88 -17.99 24.53
C GLU A 491 -24.82 -17.73 25.71
N THR A 492 -24.56 -16.69 26.49
CA THR A 492 -25.42 -16.29 27.61
C THR A 492 -25.77 -14.82 27.44
N SER A 493 -27.06 -14.51 27.42
CA SER A 493 -27.60 -13.14 27.32
C SER A 493 -28.44 -12.84 28.57
N VAL A 494 -28.03 -11.80 29.31
CA VAL A 494 -28.71 -11.34 30.53
C VAL A 494 -29.35 -9.99 30.26
N TYR A 495 -30.65 -9.93 30.38
CA TYR A 495 -31.47 -8.74 30.17
C TYR A 495 -31.66 -7.97 31.46
N SER A 496 -31.69 -6.65 31.39
CA SER A 496 -31.90 -5.77 32.55
C SER A 496 -33.29 -5.96 33.20
N ASP A 497 -34.25 -6.58 32.52
CA ASP A 497 -35.59 -6.92 33.04
C ASP A 497 -35.64 -8.30 33.71
N GLY A 498 -34.48 -8.91 33.97
CA GLY A 498 -34.37 -10.20 34.70
C GLY A 498 -34.43 -11.45 33.81
N LEU A 499 -34.69 -11.31 32.50
CA LEU A 499 -34.64 -12.46 31.59
C LEU A 499 -33.18 -12.88 31.34
N THR A 500 -32.90 -14.18 31.49
CA THR A 500 -31.64 -14.80 31.07
C THR A 500 -31.90 -15.83 29.98
N ILE A 501 -31.14 -15.74 28.88
CA ILE A 501 -31.18 -16.73 27.80
C ILE A 501 -29.80 -17.34 27.70
N THR A 502 -29.70 -18.65 27.77
CA THR A 502 -28.48 -19.41 27.54
C THR A 502 -28.68 -20.35 26.36
N THR A 503 -27.79 -20.34 25.41
CA THR A 503 -27.77 -21.27 24.27
C THR A 503 -26.48 -22.07 24.32
N ASP A 504 -26.59 -23.38 24.47
CA ASP A 504 -25.51 -24.36 24.43
C ASP A 504 -25.54 -25.06 23.07
N ASN A 505 -24.41 -25.06 22.37
CA ASN A 505 -24.26 -25.62 21.02
C ASN A 505 -23.25 -26.76 21.03
N SER A 506 -23.56 -27.85 20.34
CA SER A 506 -22.63 -28.97 20.11
C SER A 506 -22.35 -29.12 18.63
N TYR A 507 -21.06 -29.23 18.30
CA TYR A 507 -20.59 -29.30 16.92
C TYR A 507 -19.88 -30.61 16.65
N GLN A 508 -20.09 -31.15 15.46
CA GLN A 508 -19.22 -32.16 14.90
C GLN A 508 -18.08 -31.49 14.14
N ASN A 509 -16.86 -31.73 14.61
CA ASN A 509 -15.63 -31.25 13.99
C ASN A 509 -14.81 -32.46 13.53
N ILE A 510 -14.37 -32.47 12.27
CA ILE A 510 -13.49 -33.49 11.71
C ILE A 510 -12.29 -32.79 11.15
N ASP A 511 -11.11 -33.05 11.72
CA ASP A 511 -9.81 -32.56 11.27
C ASP A 511 -8.81 -33.71 11.43
N ASN A 512 -8.69 -34.53 10.40
CA ASN A 512 -7.91 -35.77 10.42
C ASN A 512 -6.79 -35.79 9.33
N GLY A 513 -6.47 -34.64 8.75
CA GLY A 513 -5.46 -34.51 7.70
C GLY A 513 -5.94 -34.88 6.29
N THR A 514 -7.04 -35.64 6.15
CA THR A 514 -7.65 -35.94 4.85
C THR A 514 -9.00 -35.25 4.67
N THR A 515 -9.70 -35.01 5.76
CA THR A 515 -10.99 -34.31 5.77
C THR A 515 -10.91 -33.19 6.78
N TYR A 516 -11.22 -31.97 6.32
CA TYR A 516 -11.36 -30.79 7.17
C TYR A 516 -12.82 -30.33 7.11
N ARG A 517 -13.54 -30.52 8.21
CA ARG A 517 -14.96 -30.20 8.34
C ARG A 517 -15.22 -29.70 9.75
N ILE A 518 -15.44 -28.40 9.89
CA ILE A 518 -15.53 -27.74 11.18
C ILE A 518 -16.88 -27.04 11.29
N GLY A 519 -17.47 -27.04 12.48
CA GLY A 519 -18.64 -26.26 12.83
C GLY A 519 -19.98 -26.83 12.38
N LEU A 520 -20.09 -28.15 12.14
CA LEU A 520 -21.38 -28.75 11.84
C LEU A 520 -22.22 -28.87 13.13
N LEU A 521 -23.16 -27.94 13.32
CA LEU A 521 -24.05 -27.89 14.46
C LEU A 521 -25.05 -29.07 14.39
N TYR A 522 -25.05 -29.93 15.41
CA TYR A 522 -26.00 -31.06 15.49
C TYR A 522 -26.92 -30.99 16.69
N ASP A 523 -26.59 -30.21 17.72
CA ASP A 523 -27.42 -30.07 18.91
C ASP A 523 -27.34 -28.63 19.46
N GLN A 524 -28.49 -28.01 19.66
CA GLN A 524 -28.61 -26.70 20.25
C GLN A 524 -29.68 -26.70 21.33
N VAL A 525 -29.28 -26.30 22.55
CA VAL A 525 -30.18 -26.20 23.70
C VAL A 525 -30.30 -24.74 24.11
N THR A 526 -31.50 -24.19 24.07
CA THR A 526 -31.78 -22.82 24.52
C THR A 526 -32.60 -22.85 25.81
N THR A 527 -32.05 -22.31 26.89
CA THR A 527 -32.70 -22.16 28.19
C THR A 527 -33.05 -20.70 28.40
N LYS A 528 -34.32 -20.44 28.73
CA LYS A 528 -34.82 -19.10 29.10
C LYS A 528 -35.29 -19.15 30.54
N THR A 529 -34.79 -18.22 31.36
CA THR A 529 -35.15 -18.13 32.78
C THR A 529 -35.58 -16.71 33.11
N LYS A 530 -36.74 -16.56 33.72
CA LYS A 530 -37.24 -15.26 34.21
C LYS A 530 -38.17 -15.50 35.40
N ASP A 531 -38.03 -14.73 36.47
CA ASP A 531 -38.90 -14.77 37.68
C ASP A 531 -39.04 -16.21 38.27
N GLY A 532 -37.95 -16.98 38.27
CA GLY A 532 -37.93 -18.37 38.76
C GLY A 532 -38.52 -19.39 37.79
N LEU A 533 -39.10 -18.97 36.67
CA LEU A 533 -39.64 -19.86 35.65
C LEU A 533 -38.55 -20.20 34.64
N THR A 534 -38.45 -21.45 34.22
CA THR A 534 -37.49 -21.91 33.23
C THR A 534 -38.21 -22.61 32.08
N TRP A 535 -37.81 -22.23 30.87
CA TRP A 535 -38.23 -22.88 29.63
C TRP A 535 -36.99 -23.39 28.91
N VAL A 536 -37.03 -24.63 28.39
CA VAL A 536 -35.93 -25.25 27.66
C VAL A 536 -36.42 -25.71 26.30
N GLY A 537 -35.81 -25.15 25.25
CA GLY A 537 -35.97 -25.60 23.87
C GLY A 537 -34.72 -26.33 23.42
N ARG A 538 -34.86 -27.43 22.68
CA ARG A 538 -33.74 -28.14 22.06
C ARG A 538 -34.05 -28.39 20.59
N ASN A 539 -33.10 -28.08 19.75
CA ASN A 539 -33.08 -28.44 18.32
C ASN A 539 -31.96 -29.46 18.12
N TYR A 540 -32.32 -30.68 17.76
CA TYR A 540 -31.39 -31.80 17.59
C TYR A 540 -31.46 -32.37 16.18
N ILE A 541 -30.30 -32.53 15.53
CA ILE A 541 -30.16 -32.99 14.16
C ILE A 541 -29.40 -34.32 14.16
N PRO A 542 -30.13 -35.46 14.30
CA PRO A 542 -29.49 -36.79 14.40
C PRO A 542 -28.93 -37.28 13.07
N VAL A 543 -29.44 -36.78 11.94
CA VAL A 543 -29.10 -37.33 10.62
C VAL A 543 -28.85 -36.20 9.61
N PHE A 544 -27.71 -36.28 8.96
CA PHE A 544 -27.31 -35.45 7.82
C PHE A 544 -27.15 -36.32 6.57
N ASP A 545 -27.31 -35.76 5.40
CA ASP A 545 -26.93 -36.40 4.14
C ASP A 545 -25.39 -36.32 3.91
N ASN A 546 -24.94 -36.88 2.79
CA ASN A 546 -23.51 -36.86 2.41
C ASN A 546 -22.96 -35.42 2.16
N ASN A 547 -23.83 -34.47 1.87
CA ASN A 547 -23.50 -33.06 1.67
C ASN A 547 -23.63 -32.23 2.95
N GLN A 548 -23.87 -32.89 4.10
CA GLN A 548 -24.06 -32.27 5.43
C GLN A 548 -25.35 -31.44 5.55
N LEU A 549 -26.35 -31.75 4.75
CA LEU A 549 -27.67 -31.15 4.88
C LEU A 549 -28.50 -31.93 5.89
N PRO A 550 -29.26 -31.25 6.78
CA PRO A 550 -30.01 -31.91 7.86
C PRO A 550 -31.23 -32.66 7.32
N ILE A 551 -31.15 -33.99 7.25
CA ILE A 551 -32.28 -34.84 6.81
C ILE A 551 -33.35 -34.91 7.91
N VAL A 552 -32.96 -35.07 9.16
CA VAL A 552 -33.88 -35.15 10.29
C VAL A 552 -33.55 -34.10 11.30
N THR A 553 -34.54 -33.31 11.71
CA THR A 553 -34.45 -32.34 12.79
C THR A 553 -35.55 -32.66 13.83
N VAL A 554 -35.19 -32.78 15.11
CA VAL A 554 -36.13 -33.03 16.20
C VAL A 554 -36.13 -31.86 17.17
N ASN A 555 -37.27 -31.29 17.42
CA ASN A 555 -37.46 -30.20 18.38
C ASN A 555 -38.05 -30.75 19.69
N TYR A 556 -37.50 -30.27 20.79
CA TYR A 556 -37.98 -30.57 22.14
C TYR A 556 -38.36 -29.29 22.87
N VAL A 557 -39.36 -29.39 23.73
CA VAL A 557 -39.76 -28.35 24.69
C VAL A 557 -39.82 -28.95 26.07
N ASN A 558 -39.07 -28.42 27.01
CA ASN A 558 -38.97 -28.89 28.40
C ASN A 558 -38.75 -30.40 28.49
N GLY A 559 -37.81 -30.93 27.68
CA GLY A 559 -37.41 -32.33 27.64
C GLY A 559 -38.38 -33.28 26.89
N LYS A 560 -39.52 -32.79 26.43
CA LYS A 560 -40.48 -33.57 25.63
C LYS A 560 -40.34 -33.28 24.15
N SER A 561 -40.36 -34.32 23.30
CA SER A 561 -40.39 -34.10 21.84
C SER A 561 -41.64 -33.28 21.47
N ALA A 562 -41.43 -32.20 20.72
CA ALA A 562 -42.49 -31.31 20.26
C ALA A 562 -42.82 -31.56 18.78
N SER A 563 -41.81 -31.69 17.95
CA SER A 563 -41.98 -31.95 16.52
C SER A 563 -40.74 -32.60 15.90
N GLN A 564 -40.94 -33.26 14.78
CA GLN A 564 -39.88 -33.79 13.92
C GLN A 564 -40.10 -33.31 12.49
N VAL A 565 -39.01 -32.87 11.86
CA VAL A 565 -38.99 -32.45 10.46
C VAL A 565 -38.05 -33.37 9.68
N ASN A 566 -38.57 -34.00 8.62
CA ASN A 566 -37.77 -34.80 7.69
C ASN A 566 -37.70 -34.05 6.35
N ARG A 567 -36.49 -33.93 5.80
CA ARG A 567 -36.24 -33.19 4.54
C ARG A 567 -35.62 -34.09 3.48
N SER A 568 -35.99 -33.81 2.24
CA SER A 568 -35.32 -34.37 1.05
C SER A 568 -34.73 -33.21 0.24
N TYR A 569 -33.56 -33.45 -0.32
CA TYR A 569 -32.82 -32.43 -1.07
C TYR A 569 -32.54 -32.88 -2.51
N LYS A 570 -32.48 -31.93 -3.40
CA LYS A 570 -31.93 -32.08 -4.76
C LYS A 570 -31.08 -30.85 -5.06
N ASP A 571 -29.85 -31.07 -5.47
CA ASP A 571 -28.88 -30.00 -5.82
C ASP A 571 -28.73 -28.96 -4.68
N GLY A 572 -28.78 -29.40 -3.42
CA GLY A 572 -28.69 -28.54 -2.22
C GLY A 572 -29.99 -27.84 -1.81
N LEU A 573 -31.05 -27.95 -2.60
CA LEU A 573 -32.35 -27.31 -2.36
C LEU A 573 -33.34 -28.31 -1.77
N VAL A 574 -34.14 -27.86 -0.77
CA VAL A 574 -35.19 -28.70 -0.14
C VAL A 574 -36.30 -28.94 -1.13
N THR A 575 -36.48 -30.17 -1.57
CA THR A 575 -37.60 -30.55 -2.46
C THR A 575 -38.85 -30.97 -1.74
N GLN A 576 -38.67 -31.49 -0.54
CA GLN A 576 -39.79 -31.98 0.25
C GLN A 576 -39.48 -31.84 1.74
N GLU A 577 -40.49 -31.47 2.52
CA GLU A 577 -40.46 -31.41 3.97
C GLU A 577 -41.70 -32.12 4.55
N PHE A 578 -41.47 -32.96 5.55
CA PHE A 578 -42.52 -33.57 6.38
C PHE A 578 -42.39 -33.08 7.80
N LEU A 579 -43.35 -32.30 8.27
CA LEU A 579 -43.47 -31.88 9.66
C LEU A 579 -44.45 -32.80 10.39
N LYS A 580 -43.98 -33.45 11.46
CA LYS A 580 -44.80 -34.25 12.35
C LYS A 580 -44.75 -33.67 13.77
N GLU A 581 -45.88 -33.24 14.29
CA GLU A 581 -45.99 -32.83 15.68
C GLU A 581 -46.09 -34.02 16.61
N TYR A 582 -45.63 -33.85 17.85
CA TYR A 582 -45.71 -34.93 18.86
C TYR A 582 -47.18 -35.30 19.14
N GLY A 583 -47.48 -36.61 19.09
CA GLY A 583 -48.84 -37.12 19.25
C GLY A 583 -49.73 -37.07 18.02
N ALA A 584 -49.26 -36.43 16.93
CA ALA A 584 -50.02 -36.44 15.68
C ALA A 584 -49.90 -37.79 14.98
N THR A 585 -51.00 -38.26 14.41
CA THR A 585 -51.05 -39.47 13.58
C THR A 585 -50.64 -39.23 12.14
N THR A 586 -50.70 -37.97 11.68
CA THR A 586 -50.40 -37.55 10.33
C THR A 586 -49.25 -36.53 10.32
N SER A 587 -48.56 -36.39 9.20
CA SER A 587 -47.53 -35.37 8.96
C SER A 587 -48.03 -34.36 7.92
N LEU A 588 -47.71 -33.10 8.14
CA LEU A 588 -47.86 -32.05 7.11
C LEU A 588 -46.75 -32.23 6.08
N LYS A 589 -47.11 -32.35 4.81
CA LYS A 589 -46.16 -32.45 3.70
C LYS A 589 -46.15 -31.15 2.94
N THR A 590 -44.93 -30.59 2.76
CA THR A 590 -44.69 -29.43 1.91
C THR A 590 -43.77 -29.86 0.76
N LEU A 591 -44.11 -29.47 -0.46
CA LEU A 591 -43.29 -29.68 -1.65
C LEU A 591 -42.81 -28.32 -2.14
N TYR A 592 -41.57 -28.29 -2.65
CA TYR A 592 -40.96 -27.10 -3.18
C TYR A 592 -40.52 -27.30 -4.62
N GLU A 593 -40.86 -26.35 -5.49
CA GLU A 593 -40.37 -26.27 -6.86
C GLU A 593 -39.54 -24.98 -7.01
N TYR A 594 -38.51 -25.07 -7.84
CA TYR A 594 -37.53 -23.98 -8.00
C TYR A 594 -37.35 -23.65 -9.49
N ASP A 595 -37.09 -22.39 -9.77
CA ASP A 595 -36.64 -21.97 -11.11
C ASP A 595 -35.14 -22.31 -11.32
N SER A 596 -34.61 -22.00 -12.50
CA SER A 596 -33.21 -22.23 -12.86
C SER A 596 -32.19 -21.45 -11.99
N TYR A 597 -32.66 -20.46 -11.23
CA TYR A 597 -31.84 -19.66 -10.31
C TYR A 597 -31.97 -20.10 -8.84
N GLY A 598 -32.72 -21.18 -8.57
CA GLY A 598 -32.94 -21.68 -7.20
C GLY A 598 -33.96 -20.88 -6.40
N ARG A 599 -34.80 -20.04 -7.05
CA ARG A 599 -35.87 -19.30 -6.36
C ARG A 599 -37.12 -20.20 -6.30
N VAL A 600 -37.76 -20.23 -5.12
CA VAL A 600 -39.02 -20.99 -4.94
C VAL A 600 -40.11 -20.40 -5.84
N ILE A 601 -40.71 -21.25 -6.66
CA ILE A 601 -41.84 -20.93 -7.54
C ILE A 601 -43.14 -21.60 -7.10
N LYS A 602 -43.05 -22.62 -6.20
CA LYS A 602 -44.22 -23.29 -5.61
C LYS A 602 -43.86 -23.93 -4.31
#